data_dc535f0bf012f8fdbe1133817f3aa299
#
_entry.id   dc535f0bf012f8fdbe1133817f3aa299
#
_cell.length_a   1.000
_cell.length_b   1.000
_cell.length_c   1.000
_cell.angle_alpha   90.00
_cell.angle_beta   90.00
_cell.angle_gamma   90.00
#
_symmetry.space_group_name_H-M   'P 1'
#
loop_
_entity.id
_entity.type
_entity.pdbx_description
1 polymer ?
#
loop_
_entity_poly.entity_id
_entity_poly.type
_entity_poly.pdbx_seq_one_letter_code
_entity_poly.pdbx_strand_id
1 'polypeptide(L)'
;MGPLQGIRVIELQGIGPGPFCGMMLSDMGAEVIRVDRVGNVSGIDLDNPPIDVLARGRSSIGVDLKNPEGVEVVLRLIETADALIEGFRPGVMERLGLGPDECLARNPRLVFGRMTGWGQEGPYSMAAGHDINY
;
A
#
# COMPACT_ATOMS: atom_id res chain seq x y z
N MET A 1 -17.72 -12.40 -7.25
CA MET A 1 -18.35 -11.98 -5.97
C MET A 1 -17.61 -12.67 -4.84
N GLY A 2 -17.24 -11.92 -3.82
CA GLY A 2 -16.51 -12.44 -2.66
C GLY A 2 -16.97 -11.75 -1.36
N PRO A 3 -16.50 -12.24 -0.20
CA PRO A 3 -16.93 -11.71 1.11
C PRO A 3 -16.55 -10.23 1.33
N LEU A 4 -15.57 -9.70 0.58
CA LEU A 4 -15.13 -8.31 0.67
C LEU A 4 -15.64 -7.43 -0.48
N GLN A 5 -16.68 -7.86 -1.18
CA GLN A 5 -17.28 -7.04 -2.23
C GLN A 5 -17.78 -5.71 -1.66
N GLY A 6 -17.38 -4.59 -2.30
CA GLY A 6 -17.71 -3.24 -1.87
C GLY A 6 -16.69 -2.62 -0.91
N ILE A 7 -15.69 -3.36 -0.49
CA ILE A 7 -14.55 -2.85 0.29
C ILE A 7 -13.49 -2.35 -0.66
N ARG A 8 -12.99 -1.12 -0.43
CA ARG A 8 -11.89 -0.51 -1.17
C ARG A 8 -10.64 -0.39 -0.32
N VAL A 9 -9.53 -0.87 -0.85
CA VAL A 9 -8.22 -0.86 -0.19
C VAL A 9 -7.21 -0.11 -1.04
N ILE A 10 -6.48 0.81 -0.44
CA ILE A 10 -5.31 1.46 -1.03
C ILE A 10 -4.07 0.73 -0.54
N GLU A 11 -3.25 0.28 -1.48
CA GLU A 11 -1.97 -0.39 -1.18
C GLU A 11 -0.81 0.46 -1.67
N LEU A 12 0.07 0.89 -0.77
CA LEU A 12 1.32 1.53 -1.15
C LEU A 12 2.30 0.47 -1.65
N GLN A 13 2.95 0.73 -2.79
CA GLN A 13 3.94 -0.17 -3.39
C GLN A 13 4.94 -0.67 -2.34
N GLY A 14 5.15 -1.96 -2.32
CA GLY A 14 6.09 -2.62 -1.43
C GLY A 14 6.53 -3.97 -1.98
N ILE A 15 7.22 -4.74 -1.16
CA ILE A 15 7.66 -6.11 -1.46
C ILE A 15 7.19 -7.06 -0.36
N GLY A 16 7.01 -8.33 -0.72
CA GLY A 16 6.71 -9.39 0.24
C GLY A 16 5.28 -9.33 0.80
N PRO A 17 5.13 -9.20 2.13
CA PRO A 17 3.85 -9.42 2.79
C PRO A 17 2.77 -8.40 2.46
N GLY A 18 3.12 -7.14 2.17
CA GLY A 18 2.16 -6.12 1.74
C GLY A 18 1.45 -6.49 0.45
N PRO A 19 2.18 -6.70 -0.67
CA PRO A 19 1.62 -7.20 -1.92
C PRO A 19 0.87 -8.53 -1.80
N PHE A 20 1.34 -9.45 -0.96
CA PHE A 20 0.63 -10.69 -0.69
C PHE A 20 -0.72 -10.45 -0.03
N CYS A 21 -0.78 -9.56 0.97
CA CYS A 21 -2.01 -9.15 1.63
C CYS A 21 -2.99 -8.51 0.62
N GLY A 22 -2.50 -7.56 -0.19
CA GLY A 22 -3.32 -6.91 -1.23
C GLY A 22 -3.90 -7.90 -2.22
N MET A 23 -3.11 -8.89 -2.67
CA MET A 23 -3.58 -9.97 -3.51
C MET A 23 -4.69 -10.79 -2.85
N MET A 24 -4.50 -11.20 -1.60
CA MET A 24 -5.50 -11.99 -0.85
C MET A 24 -6.81 -11.23 -0.67
N LEU A 25 -6.75 -9.93 -0.37
CA LEU A 25 -7.95 -9.09 -0.26
C LEU A 25 -8.67 -8.96 -1.61
N SER A 26 -7.93 -8.82 -2.71
CA SER A 26 -8.48 -8.80 -4.07
C SER A 26 -9.13 -10.14 -4.44
N ASP A 27 -8.49 -11.27 -4.14
CA ASP A 27 -9.06 -12.60 -4.37
C ASP A 27 -10.39 -12.79 -3.60
N MET A 28 -10.53 -12.15 -2.43
CA MET A 28 -11.77 -12.14 -1.65
C MET A 28 -12.81 -11.12 -2.13
N GLY A 29 -12.53 -10.37 -3.19
CA GLY A 29 -13.48 -9.47 -3.85
C GLY A 29 -13.37 -8.01 -3.48
N ALA A 30 -12.35 -7.59 -2.71
CA ALA A 30 -12.07 -6.17 -2.48
C ALA A 30 -11.58 -5.49 -3.75
N GLU A 31 -11.93 -4.21 -3.92
CA GLU A 31 -11.29 -3.33 -4.90
C GLU A 31 -9.94 -2.86 -4.32
N VAL A 32 -8.85 -3.37 -4.85
CA VAL A 32 -7.51 -2.97 -4.40
C VAL A 32 -6.87 -2.07 -5.46
N ILE A 33 -6.51 -0.85 -5.04
CA ILE A 33 -5.79 0.14 -5.86
C ILE A 33 -4.38 0.26 -5.34
N ARG A 34 -3.41 -0.16 -6.15
CA ARG A 34 -2.00 -0.06 -5.82
C ARG A 34 -1.43 1.29 -6.28
N VAL A 35 -0.81 2.00 -5.36
CA VAL A 35 -0.08 3.23 -5.63
C VAL A 35 1.38 2.88 -5.86
N ASP A 36 1.82 2.98 -7.10
CA ASP A 36 3.19 2.73 -7.53
C ASP A 36 3.97 4.04 -7.66
N ARG A 37 5.28 3.97 -7.53
CA ARG A 37 6.16 5.10 -7.80
C ARG A 37 6.25 5.33 -9.31
N VAL A 38 6.11 6.59 -9.75
CA VAL A 38 6.36 6.98 -11.14
C VAL A 38 7.78 6.55 -11.57
N GLY A 39 7.89 5.91 -12.73
CA GLY A 39 9.15 5.39 -13.27
C GLY A 39 9.58 4.03 -12.70
N ASN A 40 8.83 3.48 -11.76
CA ASN A 40 9.03 2.11 -11.25
C ASN A 40 7.68 1.40 -11.13
N VAL A 41 6.86 1.52 -12.14
CA VAL A 41 5.66 0.68 -12.28
C VAL A 41 6.19 -0.72 -12.61
N SER A 42 6.47 -1.48 -11.56
CA SER A 42 6.98 -2.83 -11.70
C SER A 42 5.97 -3.65 -12.48
N GLY A 43 6.40 -4.20 -13.58
CA GLY A 43 5.66 -5.22 -14.27
C GLY A 43 5.04 -4.85 -15.60
N ILE A 44 5.32 -3.69 -16.17
CA ILE A 44 4.91 -3.41 -17.54
C ILE A 44 6.15 -3.26 -18.45
N ASP A 45 6.81 -4.36 -18.68
CA ASP A 45 7.47 -4.61 -19.95
C ASP A 45 6.37 -5.18 -20.87
N LEU A 46 5.84 -4.37 -21.77
CA LEU A 46 4.77 -4.79 -22.68
C LEU A 46 5.21 -5.91 -23.62
N ASP A 47 6.51 -6.02 -23.86
CA ASP A 47 7.11 -7.06 -24.72
C ASP A 47 7.38 -8.36 -23.96
N ASN A 48 7.50 -8.29 -22.63
CA ASN A 48 7.73 -9.44 -21.77
C ASN A 48 7.14 -9.19 -20.37
N PRO A 49 5.79 -9.21 -20.24
CA PRO A 49 5.17 -8.93 -18.97
C PRO A 49 5.65 -9.95 -17.92
N PRO A 50 6.25 -9.50 -16.83
CA PRO A 50 6.67 -10.40 -15.77
C PRO A 50 5.44 -11.10 -15.24
N ILE A 51 5.57 -12.38 -14.98
CA ILE A 51 4.54 -13.19 -14.32
C ILE A 51 4.57 -12.80 -12.83
N ASP A 52 4.07 -11.62 -12.51
CA ASP A 52 3.86 -11.20 -11.13
C ASP A 52 2.49 -11.70 -10.67
N VAL A 53 2.49 -12.91 -10.15
CA VAL A 53 1.26 -13.54 -9.62
C VAL A 53 0.64 -12.74 -8.47
N LEU A 54 1.43 -11.93 -7.77
CA LEU A 54 0.94 -11.09 -6.68
C LEU A 54 0.16 -9.88 -7.20
N ALA A 55 0.38 -9.49 -8.46
CA ALA A 55 -0.29 -8.31 -9.03
C ALA A 55 -1.74 -8.57 -9.50
N ARG A 56 -2.18 -9.83 -9.50
CA ARG A 56 -3.51 -10.19 -10.02
C ARG A 56 -4.65 -9.48 -9.28
N GLY A 57 -5.69 -9.15 -10.05
CA GLY A 57 -6.93 -8.59 -9.52
C GLY A 57 -6.85 -7.14 -9.00
N ARG A 58 -5.70 -6.50 -9.08
CA ARG A 58 -5.47 -5.13 -8.60
C ARG A 58 -5.35 -4.13 -9.74
N SER A 59 -5.91 -2.94 -9.55
CA SER A 59 -5.60 -1.77 -10.38
C SER A 59 -4.34 -1.08 -9.86
N SER A 60 -3.65 -0.31 -10.70
CA SER A 60 -2.48 0.47 -10.25
C SER A 60 -2.51 1.90 -10.80
N ILE A 61 -1.92 2.81 -10.04
CA ILE A 61 -1.70 4.19 -10.43
C ILE A 61 -0.26 4.59 -10.08
N GLY A 62 0.45 5.20 -11.04
CA GLY A 62 1.78 5.76 -10.78
C GLY A 62 1.67 7.16 -10.18
N VAL A 63 2.25 7.37 -9.00
CA VAL A 63 2.22 8.66 -8.29
C VAL A 63 3.62 9.04 -7.82
N ASP A 64 3.99 10.31 -8.03
CA ASP A 64 5.19 10.88 -7.41
C ASP A 64 4.84 11.39 -6.01
N LEU A 65 5.13 10.58 -5.00
CA LEU A 65 4.89 10.93 -3.59
C LEU A 65 5.86 12.01 -3.04
N LYS A 66 6.82 12.47 -3.83
CA LYS A 66 7.66 13.62 -3.48
C LYS A 66 7.03 14.95 -3.93
N ASN A 67 6.04 14.88 -4.81
CA ASN A 67 5.27 16.03 -5.26
C ASN A 67 4.01 16.18 -4.37
N PRO A 68 3.77 17.38 -3.78
CA PRO A 68 2.56 17.62 -2.99
C PRO A 68 1.25 17.30 -3.73
N GLU A 69 1.19 17.54 -5.04
CA GLU A 69 0.02 17.19 -5.85
C GLU A 69 -0.18 15.66 -5.93
N GLY A 70 0.92 14.90 -5.98
CA GLY A 70 0.85 13.43 -5.94
C GLY A 70 0.36 12.93 -4.57
N VAL A 71 0.83 13.53 -3.49
CA VAL A 71 0.32 13.22 -2.14
C VAL A 71 -1.18 13.50 -2.04
N GLU A 72 -1.65 14.64 -2.58
CA GLU A 72 -3.07 14.99 -2.58
C GLU A 72 -3.91 14.00 -3.39
N VAL A 73 -3.40 13.46 -4.50
CA VAL A 73 -4.08 12.37 -5.23
C VAL A 73 -4.31 11.15 -4.34
N VAL A 74 -3.30 10.74 -3.57
CA VAL A 74 -3.43 9.60 -2.65
C VAL A 74 -4.41 9.92 -1.52
N LEU A 75 -4.37 11.11 -0.93
CA LEU A 75 -5.31 11.54 0.11
C LEU A 75 -6.77 11.52 -0.41
N ARG A 76 -7.00 11.94 -1.65
CA ARG A 76 -8.33 11.84 -2.27
C ARG A 76 -8.79 10.40 -2.49
N LEU A 77 -7.90 9.48 -2.82
CA LEU A 77 -8.23 8.04 -2.86
C LEU A 77 -8.62 7.52 -1.48
N ILE A 78 -7.89 7.94 -0.45
CA ILE A 78 -8.14 7.57 0.95
C ILE A 78 -9.52 8.05 1.44
N GLU A 79 -10.02 9.20 1.02
CA GLU A 79 -11.34 9.71 1.40
C GLU A 79 -12.47 8.71 1.13
N THR A 80 -12.29 7.85 0.13
CA THR A 80 -13.28 6.85 -0.28
C THR A 80 -12.88 5.41 0.01
N ALA A 81 -11.75 5.21 0.67
CA ALA A 81 -11.23 3.88 1.00
C ALA A 81 -11.69 3.40 2.37
N ASP A 82 -11.78 2.09 2.54
CA ASP A 82 -12.04 1.44 3.82
C ASP A 82 -10.72 1.12 4.55
N ALA A 83 -9.66 0.83 3.78
CA ALA A 83 -8.35 0.53 4.36
C ALA A 83 -7.21 1.07 3.50
N LEU A 84 -6.07 1.29 4.17
CA LEU A 84 -4.77 1.53 3.55
C LEU A 84 -3.78 0.52 4.09
N ILE A 85 -2.92 -0.02 3.21
CA ILE A 85 -1.82 -0.91 3.56
C ILE A 85 -0.51 -0.29 3.09
N GLU A 86 0.46 -0.21 4.00
CA GLU A 86 1.81 0.23 3.68
C GLU A 86 2.85 -0.66 4.36
N GLY A 87 4.05 -0.72 3.80
CA GLY A 87 5.16 -1.52 4.32
C GLY A 87 6.47 -0.75 4.36
N PHE A 88 6.42 0.56 4.49
CA PHE A 88 7.61 1.39 4.61
C PHE A 88 8.21 1.32 6.01
N ARG A 89 9.44 1.77 6.12
CA ARG A 89 10.09 1.93 7.41
C ARG A 89 9.36 2.96 8.28
N PRO A 90 9.40 2.81 9.61
CA PRO A 90 8.78 3.77 10.53
C PRO A 90 9.15 5.22 10.19
N GLY A 91 8.15 6.11 10.23
CA GLY A 91 8.29 7.53 9.93
C GLY A 91 8.35 7.91 8.44
N VAL A 92 8.34 6.95 7.51
CA VAL A 92 8.34 7.27 6.07
C VAL A 92 7.01 7.87 5.64
N MET A 93 5.90 7.26 6.03
CA MET A 93 4.56 7.76 5.68
C MET A 93 4.32 9.16 6.25
N GLU A 94 4.75 9.41 7.47
CA GLU A 94 4.67 10.73 8.11
C GLU A 94 5.47 11.78 7.34
N ARG A 95 6.70 11.47 6.93
CA ARG A 95 7.53 12.39 6.11
C ARG A 95 6.94 12.67 4.73
N LEU A 96 6.14 11.75 4.21
CA LEU A 96 5.43 11.93 2.93
C LEU A 96 4.11 12.71 3.08
N GLY A 97 3.68 13.03 4.31
CA GLY A 97 2.37 13.64 4.55
C GLY A 97 1.20 12.66 4.36
N LEU A 98 1.48 11.37 4.49
CA LEU A 98 0.53 10.25 4.40
C LEU A 98 0.52 9.41 5.68
N GLY A 99 0.94 10.00 6.80
CA GLY A 99 0.89 9.36 8.11
C GLY A 99 -0.53 9.07 8.58
N PRO A 100 -0.69 8.29 9.66
CA PRO A 100 -2.01 8.00 10.20
C PRO A 100 -2.83 9.24 10.52
N ASP A 101 -2.20 10.28 11.07
CA ASP A 101 -2.89 11.50 11.47
C ASP A 101 -3.50 12.22 10.26
N GLU A 102 -2.74 12.40 9.18
CA GLU A 102 -3.20 13.03 7.95
C GLU A 102 -4.29 12.19 7.27
N CYS A 103 -4.07 10.88 7.18
CA CYS A 103 -5.03 9.98 6.55
C CYS A 103 -6.34 9.89 7.32
N LEU A 104 -6.29 9.77 8.66
CA LEU A 104 -7.48 9.71 9.52
C LEU A 104 -8.19 11.07 9.62
N ALA A 105 -7.48 12.18 9.46
CA ALA A 105 -8.13 13.49 9.33
C ALA A 105 -8.99 13.59 8.07
N ARG A 106 -8.58 12.94 6.96
CA ARG A 106 -9.36 12.87 5.71
C ARG A 106 -10.48 11.83 5.79
N ASN A 107 -10.23 10.71 6.41
CA ASN A 107 -11.20 9.62 6.55
C ASN A 107 -11.10 8.96 7.94
N PRO A 108 -11.91 9.42 8.90
CA PRO A 108 -11.89 8.88 10.28
C PRO A 108 -12.27 7.39 10.38
N ARG A 109 -12.83 6.81 9.32
CA ARG A 109 -13.22 5.40 9.28
C ARG A 109 -12.14 4.49 8.69
N LEU A 110 -11.04 5.06 8.20
CA LEU A 110 -9.97 4.32 7.54
C LEU A 110 -9.31 3.34 8.51
N VAL A 111 -9.15 2.10 8.08
CA VAL A 111 -8.26 1.14 8.75
C VAL A 111 -6.85 1.32 8.19
N PHE A 112 -5.93 1.82 9.00
CA PHE A 112 -4.56 2.08 8.60
C PHE A 112 -3.66 0.88 8.98
N GLY A 113 -3.30 0.07 7.99
CA GLY A 113 -2.48 -1.14 8.16
C GLY A 113 -1.00 -0.87 7.91
N ARG A 114 -0.16 -1.14 8.91
CA ARG A 114 1.31 -1.02 8.83
C ARG A 114 1.96 -2.40 8.86
N MET A 115 2.63 -2.75 7.78
CA MET A 115 3.41 -3.98 7.69
C MET A 115 4.85 -3.68 8.10
N THR A 116 5.28 -4.27 9.20
CA THR A 116 6.64 -4.10 9.73
C THR A 116 7.23 -5.43 10.15
N GLY A 117 8.56 -5.52 10.14
CA GLY A 117 9.25 -6.67 10.71
C GLY A 117 9.30 -6.65 12.24
N TRP A 118 9.45 -5.45 12.83
CA TRP A 118 9.80 -5.30 14.24
C TRP A 118 8.93 -4.26 14.98
N GLY A 119 7.79 -3.87 14.41
CA GLY A 119 6.93 -2.83 14.95
C GLY A 119 7.40 -1.42 14.59
N GLN A 120 6.68 -0.43 15.11
CA GLN A 120 6.97 0.99 14.86
C GLN A 120 8.00 1.56 15.83
N GLU A 121 8.22 0.91 16.96
CA GLU A 121 9.05 1.37 18.05
C GLU A 121 10.02 0.27 18.50
N GLY A 122 11.02 0.66 19.28
CA GLY A 122 12.01 -0.26 19.84
C GLY A 122 13.32 -0.33 19.04
N PRO A 123 14.31 -1.05 19.58
CA PRO A 123 15.69 -1.03 19.04
C PRO A 123 15.82 -1.61 17.63
N TYR A 124 14.90 -2.48 17.22
CA TYR A 124 14.91 -3.10 15.91
C TYR A 124 13.96 -2.47 14.91
N SER A 125 13.15 -1.47 15.28
CA SER A 125 12.13 -0.89 14.42
C SER A 125 12.66 -0.43 13.06
N MET A 126 13.91 0.05 12.99
CA MET A 126 14.58 0.48 11.78
C MET A 126 15.36 -0.63 11.08
N ALA A 127 15.45 -1.83 11.66
CA ALA A 127 16.13 -2.96 11.05
C ALA A 127 15.26 -3.62 9.96
N ALA A 128 15.93 -4.24 8.98
CA ALA A 128 15.22 -5.11 8.05
C ALA A 128 14.83 -6.42 8.76
N GLY A 129 13.63 -6.91 8.46
CA GLY A 129 13.18 -8.24 8.86
C GLY A 129 12.76 -9.01 7.62
N HIS A 130 13.11 -10.28 7.58
CA HIS A 130 12.70 -11.21 6.54
C HIS A 130 12.17 -12.48 7.21
N ASP A 131 11.49 -13.34 6.47
CA ASP A 131 10.82 -14.52 7.00
C ASP A 131 11.67 -15.43 7.90
N ILE A 132 12.96 -15.52 7.60
CA ILE A 132 13.91 -16.29 8.42
C ILE A 132 14.24 -15.62 9.78
N ASN A 133 13.83 -14.38 10.01
CA ASN A 133 14.13 -13.62 11.21
C ASN A 133 12.98 -13.63 12.24
N TYR A 134 11.84 -14.18 11.89
CA TYR A 134 10.63 -14.19 12.72
C TYR A 134 10.38 -15.55 13.36
#